data_78ae6851bf70d008872d938a276780eb
#
_entry.id   78ae6851bf70d008872d938a276780eb
#
_cell.length_a   1.000
_cell.length_b   1.000
_cell.length_c   1.000
_cell.angle_alpha   90.00
_cell.angle_beta   90.00
_cell.angle_gamma   90.00
#
_symmetry.space_group_name_H-M   'P 1'
#
loop_
_entity.id
_entity.type
_entity.pdbx_description
1 polymer ?
#
loop_
_entity_poly.entity_id
_entity_poly.type
_entity_poly.pdbx_seq_one_letter_code
_entity_poly.pdbx_strand_id
1 'polypeptide(L)'
;MFKGDSVIIPRKTGTGAGDSSIEGPILTCANKGLRSERCRPRARGCLTSLMIVLCGILSLPCLASTTDDAAPSFRLPDGARPTRYSLDLTVDPRSPAFHGVATIEIELKRATRVIWLNQKSLTIRRVAVSKMGGSYRPAVWETREEFLMVRSPFAIGPGKVDLRVDYDAMLNDKSSVGAYRKKSGNDWYVYTSFTPIDARRAFPCFDEPGYKAPWAVTLHIKREDVAVANGPDASSTDEADGMKRVAFKETQPLASEVVAFAVGPFDIEDAGVAGEKRIPVRIITPRGRMADAAAARAATAELLPREEAYTGIAYPWDKLDHIAVLDLPFGATENPGLITYRDSDFLVSPAKDTPRRVAMLRKTMAHEMAHQWFGNLVTQAWWDDTWLSEGFATWMAAKVTNTDLPENAQGLAMVQARDQMMRLDAKGKRPVRLEMRTREQTDDVYDLVVYQKGAATLKMVEDWVGEGPFRVAIRRYLQEHAMGNATTAELERTIEEKTGVKVTPVMDGMLNRVGYPLIRFRLADAKLLVDQEPVGGGTPWVVPICIHLENAKRRCELLDTARVEIPVEGAQDDGPRHRHAWIWTNAYGSGYYRAVLDEEMLDEVLDRGYSELSEAERLSLLVDIKAVTQPDH
;
A
#
# COMPACT_ATOMS: atom_id res chain seq x y z
N MET A 1 31.05 2.98 15.30
CA MET A 1 30.04 2.22 16.08
C MET A 1 28.68 2.85 15.78
N PHE A 2 28.01 2.36 14.78
CA PHE A 2 26.66 2.82 14.42
C PHE A 2 25.72 1.65 14.62
N LYS A 3 24.88 1.72 15.65
CA LYS A 3 23.70 0.86 15.75
C LYS A 3 22.62 1.50 14.86
N GLY A 4 22.25 0.81 13.79
CA GLY A 4 21.14 1.20 12.96
C GLY A 4 19.83 0.95 13.70
N ASP A 5 19.03 2.01 13.83
CA ASP A 5 17.65 1.89 14.27
C ASP A 5 16.83 1.35 13.10
N SER A 6 16.57 0.06 13.14
CA SER A 6 15.66 -0.62 12.25
C SER A 6 14.24 -0.18 12.58
N VAL A 7 13.47 0.18 11.58
CA VAL A 7 12.00 0.25 11.68
C VAL A 7 11.54 -1.18 11.95
N ILE A 8 11.32 -1.51 13.21
CA ILE A 8 10.85 -2.83 13.65
C ILE A 8 9.31 -2.81 13.54
N ILE A 9 8.79 -3.53 12.57
CA ILE A 9 7.39 -3.96 12.57
C ILE A 9 7.28 -5.04 13.64
N PRO A 10 6.45 -4.91 14.68
CA PRO A 10 6.38 -5.91 15.74
C PRO A 10 5.78 -7.20 15.20
N ARG A 11 6.56 -8.28 15.18
CA ARG A 11 6.05 -9.64 15.03
C ARG A 11 5.20 -9.98 16.26
N LYS A 12 3.96 -10.39 16.07
CA LYS A 12 3.13 -11.03 17.09
C LYS A 12 3.76 -12.37 17.47
N THR A 13 4.47 -12.42 18.59
CA THR A 13 4.82 -13.68 19.26
C THR A 13 3.66 -14.08 20.16
N GLY A 14 2.92 -15.09 19.76
CA GLY A 14 1.99 -15.78 20.65
C GLY A 14 2.77 -16.65 21.63
N THR A 15 2.85 -16.25 22.89
CA THR A 15 3.28 -17.12 24.00
C THR A 15 2.04 -17.62 24.72
N GLY A 16 1.70 -18.88 24.49
CA GLY A 16 0.81 -19.64 25.35
C GLY A 16 1.59 -20.80 25.95
N ALA A 17 2.01 -20.66 27.19
CA ALA A 17 2.52 -21.77 27.98
C ALA A 17 1.34 -22.54 28.59
N GLY A 18 1.37 -23.86 28.46
CA GLY A 18 0.45 -24.78 29.14
C GLY A 18 0.95 -26.21 28.99
N ASP A 19 1.68 -26.64 29.97
CA ASP A 19 2.26 -27.97 30.18
C ASP A 19 1.14 -28.99 30.49
N SER A 20 1.14 -30.15 29.80
CA SER A 20 0.82 -31.46 30.44
C SER A 20 1.03 -32.60 29.44
N SER A 21 1.98 -33.43 29.78
CA SER A 21 2.33 -34.75 29.29
C SER A 21 1.16 -35.74 29.25
N ILE A 22 1.04 -36.54 28.18
CA ILE A 22 0.66 -37.99 28.22
C ILE A 22 1.23 -38.68 26.98
N GLU A 23 1.92 -39.79 27.22
CA GLU A 23 2.58 -40.65 26.24
C GLU A 23 1.63 -41.62 25.50
N GLY A 24 1.98 -41.95 24.27
CA GLY A 24 2.01 -43.23 23.56
C GLY A 24 0.76 -43.73 22.86
N PRO A 25 0.86 -44.72 21.92
CA PRO A 25 2.03 -45.14 21.17
C PRO A 25 1.82 -45.16 19.61
N ILE A 26 2.93 -45.26 18.95
CA ILE A 26 3.15 -45.45 17.50
C ILE A 26 2.51 -46.76 16.97
N LEU A 27 1.83 -46.69 15.85
CA LEU A 27 1.62 -47.84 14.96
C LEU A 27 1.87 -47.48 13.50
N THR A 28 3.00 -47.94 13.03
CA THR A 28 3.38 -48.04 11.61
C THR A 28 2.56 -49.13 10.92
N CYS A 29 2.07 -48.89 9.73
CA CYS A 29 1.79 -49.94 8.75
C CYS A 29 2.13 -49.53 7.33
N ALA A 30 2.96 -50.36 6.74
CA ALA A 30 3.57 -50.24 5.44
C ALA A 30 2.65 -50.65 4.29
N ASN A 31 2.91 -50.04 3.18
CA ASN A 31 2.77 -50.35 1.78
C ASN A 31 2.50 -51.83 1.42
N LYS A 32 1.50 -52.06 0.55
CA LYS A 32 1.60 -53.00 -0.58
C LYS A 32 0.48 -52.73 -1.60
N GLY A 33 0.86 -52.49 -2.83
CA GLY A 33 -0.02 -52.39 -3.97
C GLY A 33 -0.50 -53.75 -4.47
N LEU A 34 -1.56 -53.76 -5.25
CA LEU A 34 -1.80 -54.74 -6.33
C LEU A 34 -2.92 -54.27 -7.30
N ARG A 35 -2.79 -54.71 -8.50
CA ARG A 35 -3.36 -54.35 -9.80
C ARG A 35 -4.84 -54.65 -9.96
N SER A 36 -5.42 -53.88 -10.87
CA SER A 36 -6.51 -54.07 -11.84
C SER A 36 -7.15 -55.44 -11.98
N GLU A 37 -8.49 -55.49 -12.04
CA GLU A 37 -9.19 -56.32 -13.04
C GLU A 37 -10.59 -55.79 -13.36
N ARG A 38 -10.90 -55.82 -14.66
CA ARG A 38 -12.19 -55.42 -15.25
C ARG A 38 -13.14 -56.58 -15.18
N CYS A 39 -14.43 -56.35 -14.90
CA CYS A 39 -15.49 -57.25 -15.31
C CYS A 39 -16.70 -56.48 -15.84
N ARG A 40 -17.10 -56.80 -17.04
CA ARG A 40 -18.32 -56.37 -17.73
C ARG A 40 -19.52 -57.28 -17.40
N PRO A 41 -20.76 -56.79 -17.58
CA PRO A 41 -21.96 -57.41 -17.09
C PRO A 41 -22.57 -58.42 -18.07
N ARG A 42 -23.29 -59.37 -17.55
CA ARG A 42 -24.27 -60.22 -18.32
C ARG A 42 -25.66 -60.00 -17.76
N ALA A 43 -26.56 -59.61 -18.65
CA ALA A 43 -28.00 -59.58 -18.44
C ALA A 43 -28.61 -60.99 -18.38
N ARG A 44 -29.58 -61.17 -17.49
CA ARG A 44 -30.69 -62.09 -17.71
C ARG A 44 -31.93 -61.65 -16.92
N GLY A 45 -33.03 -61.49 -17.61
CA GLY A 45 -34.30 -61.03 -17.10
C GLY A 45 -35.07 -62.06 -16.29
N CYS A 46 -36.02 -61.60 -15.55
CA CYS A 46 -37.25 -62.30 -15.22
C CYS A 46 -38.37 -61.31 -14.90
N LEU A 47 -39.47 -61.44 -15.55
CA LEU A 47 -40.76 -60.79 -15.28
C LEU A 47 -41.32 -61.27 -13.92
N THR A 48 -41.91 -60.32 -13.16
CA THR A 48 -43.30 -60.51 -12.69
C THR A 48 -43.78 -59.38 -11.78
N SER A 49 -44.98 -58.92 -12.06
CA SER A 49 -46.05 -58.42 -11.19
C SER A 49 -46.03 -57.02 -10.61
N LEU A 50 -46.88 -56.30 -11.20
CA LEU A 50 -47.64 -55.12 -10.88
C LEU A 50 -48.18 -55.13 -9.44
N MET A 51 -47.82 -54.08 -8.64
CA MET A 51 -48.60 -53.55 -7.54
C MET A 51 -48.44 -52.05 -7.42
N ILE A 52 -49.49 -51.34 -7.84
CA ILE A 52 -49.62 -49.91 -7.74
C ILE A 52 -49.91 -49.54 -6.27
N VAL A 53 -48.98 -48.97 -5.54
CA VAL A 53 -49.26 -48.26 -4.29
C VAL A 53 -49.04 -46.75 -4.56
N LEU A 54 -50.12 -46.02 -4.59
CA LEU A 54 -50.14 -44.56 -4.65
C LEU A 54 -49.63 -44.01 -3.32
N CYS A 55 -48.30 -43.76 -3.20
CA CYS A 55 -47.74 -42.91 -2.16
C CYS A 55 -47.60 -41.52 -2.73
N GLY A 56 -48.46 -40.60 -2.34
CA GLY A 56 -48.32 -39.17 -2.59
C GLY A 56 -47.05 -38.66 -1.93
N ILE A 57 -45.96 -38.56 -2.69
CA ILE A 57 -44.75 -37.86 -2.28
C ILE A 57 -45.05 -36.37 -2.42
N LEU A 58 -45.31 -35.70 -1.29
CA LEU A 58 -45.14 -34.27 -1.15
C LEU A 58 -43.66 -33.99 -1.48
N SER A 59 -43.38 -33.66 -2.72
CA SER A 59 -42.11 -33.05 -3.12
C SER A 59 -42.03 -31.67 -2.46
N LEU A 60 -41.41 -31.62 -1.27
CA LEU A 60 -40.80 -30.40 -0.79
C LEU A 60 -39.85 -29.95 -1.89
N PRO A 61 -39.96 -28.70 -2.39
CA PRO A 61 -38.96 -28.17 -3.30
C PRO A 61 -37.62 -28.17 -2.54
N CYS A 62 -36.70 -29.05 -2.96
CA CYS A 62 -35.30 -28.91 -2.62
C CYS A 62 -34.92 -27.53 -3.16
N LEU A 63 -34.84 -26.55 -2.27
CA LEU A 63 -34.26 -25.26 -2.59
C LEU A 63 -32.82 -25.53 -3.02
N ALA A 64 -32.62 -25.60 -4.34
CA ALA A 64 -31.29 -25.62 -4.90
C ALA A 64 -30.57 -24.40 -4.32
N SER A 65 -29.54 -24.65 -3.52
CA SER A 65 -28.61 -23.61 -3.06
C SER A 65 -28.12 -22.89 -4.31
N THR A 66 -28.57 -21.67 -4.49
CA THR A 66 -28.08 -20.85 -5.59
C THR A 66 -26.62 -20.53 -5.29
N THR A 67 -25.77 -20.42 -6.31
CA THR A 67 -24.35 -20.06 -6.17
C THR A 67 -24.14 -18.76 -5.37
N ASP A 68 -25.18 -17.94 -5.23
CA ASP A 68 -25.18 -16.68 -4.46
C ASP A 68 -25.15 -16.92 -2.93
N ASP A 69 -25.43 -18.12 -2.43
CA ASP A 69 -25.47 -18.46 -0.99
C ASP A 69 -24.13 -18.96 -0.44
N ALA A 70 -23.16 -19.27 -1.30
CA ALA A 70 -21.83 -19.68 -0.86
C ALA A 70 -21.08 -18.50 -0.27
N ALA A 71 -20.51 -18.67 0.94
CA ALA A 71 -19.71 -17.61 1.56
C ALA A 71 -18.46 -17.34 0.72
N PRO A 72 -18.09 -16.07 0.53
CA PRO A 72 -16.80 -15.72 -0.07
C PRO A 72 -15.64 -16.29 0.77
N SER A 73 -14.52 -16.60 0.14
CA SER A 73 -13.32 -17.04 0.87
C SER A 73 -12.42 -15.86 1.27
N PHE A 74 -12.29 -14.86 0.40
CA PHE A 74 -11.47 -13.67 0.62
C PHE A 74 -12.06 -12.46 -0.09
N ARG A 75 -12.23 -12.49 -1.43
CA ARG A 75 -12.83 -11.41 -2.22
C ARG A 75 -14.35 -11.49 -2.21
N LEU A 76 -14.99 -10.33 -2.19
CA LEU A 76 -16.43 -10.24 -2.38
C LEU A 76 -16.82 -10.58 -3.83
N PRO A 77 -18.04 -11.10 -4.05
CA PRO A 77 -18.52 -11.39 -5.41
C PRO A 77 -18.71 -10.12 -6.25
N ASP A 78 -18.34 -10.16 -7.53
CA ASP A 78 -18.40 -9.02 -8.48
C ASP A 78 -19.81 -8.51 -8.84
N GLY A 79 -20.85 -9.02 -8.22
CA GLY A 79 -22.25 -8.70 -8.56
C GLY A 79 -22.79 -7.41 -7.96
N ALA A 80 -22.12 -6.87 -6.94
CA ALA A 80 -22.54 -5.69 -6.17
C ALA A 80 -21.37 -4.70 -6.03
N ARG A 81 -21.65 -3.40 -6.10
CA ARG A 81 -20.67 -2.34 -5.91
C ARG A 81 -21.27 -1.22 -5.06
N PRO A 82 -20.58 -0.73 -4.02
CA PRO A 82 -21.02 0.44 -3.28
C PRO A 82 -20.90 1.69 -4.18
N THR A 83 -21.87 2.58 -4.08
CA THR A 83 -21.86 3.88 -4.77
C THR A 83 -21.85 5.04 -3.80
N ARG A 84 -22.20 4.82 -2.52
CA ARG A 84 -22.17 5.82 -1.46
C ARG A 84 -22.30 5.15 -0.10
N TYR A 85 -21.64 5.71 0.92
CA TYR A 85 -21.81 5.35 2.32
C TYR A 85 -22.32 6.55 3.12
N SER A 86 -23.18 6.27 4.11
CA SER A 86 -23.51 7.19 5.20
C SER A 86 -23.32 6.45 6.51
N LEU A 87 -22.42 6.96 7.35
CA LEU A 87 -22.14 6.46 8.69
C LEU A 87 -22.69 7.44 9.72
N ASP A 88 -23.53 6.95 10.63
CA ASP A 88 -24.08 7.68 11.76
C ASP A 88 -23.65 6.93 13.03
N LEU A 89 -22.69 7.49 13.79
CA LEU A 89 -21.97 6.80 14.84
C LEU A 89 -22.09 7.55 16.16
N THR A 90 -22.47 6.86 17.24
CA THR A 90 -22.47 7.40 18.61
C THR A 90 -21.22 6.90 19.34
N VAL A 91 -20.25 7.79 19.57
CA VAL A 91 -18.92 7.45 20.06
C VAL A 91 -18.61 8.23 21.34
N ASP A 92 -18.36 7.52 22.44
CA ASP A 92 -17.80 8.07 23.68
C ASP A 92 -16.44 7.39 23.96
N PRO A 93 -15.31 8.11 23.95
CA PRO A 93 -13.99 7.52 24.20
C PRO A 93 -13.88 6.77 25.54
N ARG A 94 -14.73 7.11 26.52
CA ARG A 94 -14.76 6.44 27.82
C ARG A 94 -15.50 5.09 27.82
N SER A 95 -16.34 4.86 26.79
CA SER A 95 -17.05 3.59 26.58
C SER A 95 -16.15 2.56 25.85
N PRO A 96 -16.25 1.26 26.17
CA PRO A 96 -15.54 0.21 25.44
C PRO A 96 -16.18 -0.14 24.09
N ALA A 97 -17.36 0.42 23.79
CA ALA A 97 -18.11 0.13 22.57
C ALA A 97 -18.80 1.40 22.05
N PHE A 98 -19.15 1.38 20.80
CA PHE A 98 -19.94 2.41 20.14
C PHE A 98 -21.08 1.79 19.34
N HIS A 99 -22.12 2.61 19.09
CA HIS A 99 -23.25 2.26 18.26
C HIS A 99 -23.11 2.91 16.88
N GLY A 100 -23.51 2.20 15.83
CA GLY A 100 -23.47 2.72 14.47
C GLY A 100 -24.65 2.29 13.60
N VAL A 101 -25.00 3.18 12.68
CA VAL A 101 -25.90 2.90 11.57
C VAL A 101 -25.16 3.18 10.28
N ALA A 102 -24.92 2.13 9.49
CA ALA A 102 -24.36 2.24 8.14
C ALA A 102 -25.50 2.17 7.12
N THR A 103 -25.60 3.17 6.25
CA THR A 103 -26.46 3.15 5.07
C THR A 103 -25.57 3.13 3.84
N ILE A 104 -25.75 2.12 2.98
CA ILE A 104 -24.91 1.86 1.83
C ILE A 104 -25.80 1.86 0.58
N GLU A 105 -25.55 2.78 -0.35
CA GLU A 105 -26.12 2.71 -1.68
C GLU A 105 -25.30 1.72 -2.51
N ILE A 106 -25.96 0.74 -3.11
CA ILE A 106 -25.29 -0.37 -3.82
C ILE A 106 -25.87 -0.46 -5.22
N GLU A 107 -24.99 -0.52 -6.22
CA GLU A 107 -25.37 -0.86 -7.58
C GLU A 107 -25.19 -2.37 -7.81
N LEU A 108 -26.25 -3.02 -8.27
CA LEU A 108 -26.29 -4.45 -8.58
C LEU A 108 -26.28 -4.65 -10.10
N LYS A 109 -25.33 -5.43 -10.59
CA LYS A 109 -25.20 -5.76 -12.03
C LYS A 109 -26.34 -6.68 -12.53
N ARG A 110 -26.91 -7.50 -11.63
CA ARG A 110 -27.96 -8.48 -11.92
C ARG A 110 -28.97 -8.55 -10.77
N ALA A 111 -30.16 -9.09 -11.07
CA ALA A 111 -31.11 -9.37 -10.01
C ALA A 111 -30.58 -10.46 -9.08
N THR A 112 -30.70 -10.21 -7.78
CA THR A 112 -30.30 -11.16 -6.73
C THR A 112 -31.23 -11.04 -5.52
N ARG A 113 -31.11 -11.95 -4.57
CA ARG A 113 -31.68 -11.82 -3.22
C ARG A 113 -30.61 -11.74 -2.15
N VAL A 114 -29.33 -11.90 -2.51
CA VAL A 114 -28.24 -11.97 -1.54
C VAL A 114 -27.21 -10.90 -1.85
N ILE A 115 -26.80 -10.16 -0.82
CA ILE A 115 -25.66 -9.24 -0.83
C ILE A 115 -24.68 -9.72 0.23
N TRP A 116 -23.41 -9.75 -0.12
CA TRP A 116 -22.29 -10.01 0.79
C TRP A 116 -21.55 -8.73 1.11
N LEU A 117 -21.20 -8.55 2.37
CA LEU A 117 -20.33 -7.48 2.88
C LEU A 117 -19.24 -8.09 3.75
N ASN A 118 -18.16 -7.33 3.96
CA ASN A 118 -17.21 -7.64 5.01
C ASN A 118 -17.72 -7.10 6.36
N GLN A 119 -17.49 -7.85 7.42
CA GLN A 119 -17.67 -7.49 8.82
C GLN A 119 -16.74 -8.33 9.69
N LYS A 120 -16.32 -7.81 10.84
CA LYS A 120 -15.54 -8.59 11.81
C LYS A 120 -15.88 -8.17 13.24
N SER A 121 -16.44 -9.11 13.99
CA SER A 121 -16.78 -8.90 15.40
C SER A 121 -17.82 -7.80 15.66
N LEU A 122 -18.62 -7.43 14.65
CA LEU A 122 -19.75 -6.54 14.81
C LEU A 122 -20.95 -7.29 15.38
N THR A 123 -21.69 -6.64 16.30
CA THR A 123 -22.98 -7.13 16.77
C THR A 123 -24.09 -6.51 15.92
N ILE A 124 -24.54 -7.23 14.90
CA ILE A 124 -25.61 -6.76 14.00
C ILE A 124 -26.95 -6.82 14.73
N ARG A 125 -27.65 -5.68 14.81
CA ARG A 125 -28.95 -5.54 15.50
C ARG A 125 -30.11 -5.61 14.53
N ARG A 126 -29.99 -4.94 13.38
CA ARG A 126 -31.07 -4.84 12.39
C ARG A 126 -30.47 -4.65 10.99
N VAL A 127 -31.07 -5.30 10.02
CA VAL A 127 -30.76 -5.09 8.60
C VAL A 127 -32.04 -4.83 7.83
N ALA A 128 -32.03 -3.85 6.97
CA ALA A 128 -33.15 -3.53 6.10
C ALA A 128 -32.66 -3.14 4.70
N VAL A 129 -33.43 -3.50 3.67
CA VAL A 129 -33.15 -3.17 2.27
C VAL A 129 -34.30 -2.38 1.68
N SER A 130 -34.00 -1.46 0.76
CA SER A 130 -35.01 -0.80 -0.06
C SER A 130 -34.57 -0.75 -1.52
N LYS A 131 -35.50 -0.66 -2.45
CA LYS A 131 -35.22 -0.13 -3.78
C LYS A 131 -34.99 1.36 -3.62
N MET A 132 -34.08 1.93 -4.41
CA MET A 132 -33.72 3.35 -4.33
C MET A 132 -34.97 4.25 -4.22
N GLY A 133 -35.02 5.07 -3.15
CA GLY A 133 -36.15 5.94 -2.87
C GLY A 133 -37.44 5.26 -2.36
N GLY A 134 -37.40 3.95 -2.10
CA GLY A 134 -38.49 3.17 -1.57
C GLY A 134 -38.49 3.05 -0.04
N SER A 135 -39.50 2.38 0.51
CA SER A 135 -39.55 2.07 1.94
C SER A 135 -38.62 0.90 2.28
N TYR A 136 -37.86 1.03 3.37
CA TYR A 136 -37.05 -0.04 3.93
C TYR A 136 -37.89 -1.23 4.38
N ARG A 137 -37.50 -2.43 4.02
CA ARG A 137 -38.07 -3.70 4.48
C ARG A 137 -37.04 -4.51 5.24
N PRO A 138 -37.38 -5.11 6.37
CA PRO A 138 -36.46 -5.99 7.11
C PRO A 138 -35.91 -7.08 6.22
N ALA A 139 -34.61 -7.34 6.33
CA ALA A 139 -33.90 -8.41 5.66
C ALA A 139 -33.44 -9.45 6.67
N VAL A 140 -33.27 -10.68 6.25
CA VAL A 140 -32.64 -11.74 7.03
C VAL A 140 -31.12 -11.60 6.84
N TRP A 141 -30.36 -11.82 7.89
CA TRP A 141 -28.89 -11.78 7.82
C TRP A 141 -28.27 -12.92 8.58
N GLU A 142 -27.02 -13.23 8.20
CA GLU A 142 -26.17 -14.20 8.85
C GLU A 142 -24.73 -13.72 8.81
N THR A 143 -24.01 -13.86 9.93
CA THR A 143 -22.57 -13.61 9.98
C THR A 143 -21.83 -14.94 9.78
N ARG A 144 -20.92 -14.99 8.79
CA ARG A 144 -20.08 -16.14 8.51
C ARG A 144 -18.62 -15.70 8.46
N GLU A 145 -17.83 -16.08 9.45
CA GLU A 145 -16.46 -15.61 9.63
C GLU A 145 -16.38 -14.06 9.60
N GLU A 146 -15.74 -13.49 8.58
CA GLU A 146 -15.60 -12.04 8.40
C GLU A 146 -16.57 -11.46 7.37
N PHE A 147 -17.67 -12.17 7.08
CA PHE A 147 -18.69 -11.73 6.12
C PHE A 147 -20.07 -11.58 6.78
N LEU A 148 -20.82 -10.65 6.25
CA LEU A 148 -22.23 -10.45 6.52
C LEU A 148 -23.02 -10.80 5.25
N MET A 149 -23.78 -11.90 5.31
CA MET A 149 -24.76 -12.24 4.29
C MET A 149 -26.06 -11.48 4.59
N VAL A 150 -26.57 -10.77 3.63
CA VAL A 150 -27.88 -10.11 3.70
C VAL A 150 -28.80 -10.71 2.65
N ARG A 151 -29.92 -11.30 3.09
CA ARG A 151 -30.95 -11.87 2.22
C ARG A 151 -32.19 -10.98 2.21
N SER A 152 -32.45 -10.35 1.08
CA SER A 152 -33.63 -9.55 0.83
C SER A 152 -34.91 -10.41 0.75
N PRO A 153 -36.03 -9.96 1.31
CA PRO A 153 -37.32 -10.68 1.20
C PRO A 153 -37.90 -10.66 -0.23
N PHE A 154 -37.35 -9.82 -1.11
CA PHE A 154 -37.73 -9.70 -2.52
C PHE A 154 -36.48 -9.66 -3.42
N ALA A 155 -36.64 -9.89 -4.72
CA ALA A 155 -35.56 -9.72 -5.68
C ALA A 155 -35.18 -8.24 -5.81
N ILE A 156 -33.90 -7.94 -5.69
CA ILE A 156 -33.29 -6.61 -5.79
C ILE A 156 -32.37 -6.53 -7.01
N GLY A 157 -32.29 -5.37 -7.62
CA GLY A 157 -31.50 -5.16 -8.85
C GLY A 157 -32.14 -5.81 -10.12
N PRO A 158 -31.49 -5.69 -11.28
CA PRO A 158 -30.32 -4.82 -11.51
C PRO A 158 -30.63 -3.35 -11.22
N GLY A 159 -29.58 -2.58 -10.92
CA GLY A 159 -29.68 -1.15 -10.58
C GLY A 159 -29.48 -0.90 -9.09
N LYS A 160 -29.79 0.32 -8.64
CA LYS A 160 -29.47 0.81 -7.30
C LYS A 160 -30.44 0.32 -6.22
N VAL A 161 -29.88 -0.03 -5.07
CA VAL A 161 -30.60 -0.41 -3.84
C VAL A 161 -29.93 0.24 -2.64
N ASP A 162 -30.69 0.45 -1.56
CA ASP A 162 -30.17 0.94 -0.28
C ASP A 162 -30.17 -0.19 0.73
N LEU A 163 -29.06 -0.37 1.41
CA LEU A 163 -28.88 -1.29 2.52
C LEU A 163 -28.63 -0.48 3.79
N ARG A 164 -29.43 -0.71 4.84
CA ARG A 164 -29.24 -0.11 6.16
C ARG A 164 -28.92 -1.19 7.17
N VAL A 165 -27.82 -1.01 7.90
CA VAL A 165 -27.37 -1.91 8.96
C VAL A 165 -27.20 -1.13 10.25
N ASP A 166 -27.89 -1.58 11.29
CA ASP A 166 -27.82 -1.06 12.66
C ASP A 166 -26.99 -2.07 13.48
N TYR A 167 -25.94 -1.60 14.16
CA TYR A 167 -24.94 -2.48 14.77
C TYR A 167 -24.22 -1.82 15.95
N ASP A 168 -23.58 -2.65 16.78
CA ASP A 168 -22.58 -2.20 17.75
C ASP A 168 -21.20 -2.74 17.37
N ALA A 169 -20.18 -1.96 17.70
CA ALA A 169 -18.78 -2.33 17.54
C ALA A 169 -18.00 -2.05 18.84
N MET A 170 -16.98 -2.85 19.08
CA MET A 170 -16.07 -2.67 20.22
C MET A 170 -14.95 -1.71 19.84
N LEU A 171 -14.62 -0.78 20.75
CA LEU A 171 -13.39 -0.01 20.69
C LEU A 171 -12.25 -0.86 21.23
N ASN A 172 -11.29 -1.18 20.37
CA ASN A 172 -10.15 -2.00 20.76
C ASN A 172 -9.24 -1.21 21.71
N ASP A 173 -8.97 -1.73 22.91
CA ASP A 173 -8.06 -1.12 23.89
C ASP A 173 -6.73 -1.86 24.04
N LYS A 174 -6.61 -3.05 23.42
CA LYS A 174 -5.41 -3.90 23.49
C LYS A 174 -4.47 -3.71 22.30
N SER A 175 -5.02 -3.43 21.12
CA SER A 175 -4.25 -3.16 19.90
C SER A 175 -4.83 -1.96 19.16
N SER A 176 -4.00 -1.28 18.39
CA SER A 176 -4.39 -0.09 17.63
C SER A 176 -4.82 -0.46 16.20
N VAL A 177 -5.86 -1.33 16.10
CA VAL A 177 -6.39 -1.86 14.84
C VAL A 177 -7.91 -1.71 14.82
N GLY A 178 -8.47 -1.30 13.69
CA GLY A 178 -9.88 -0.97 13.57
C GLY A 178 -10.20 0.38 14.21
N ALA A 179 -11.37 0.52 14.85
CA ALA A 179 -11.62 1.62 15.78
C ALA A 179 -11.08 1.23 17.16
N TYR A 180 -10.22 2.06 17.73
CA TYR A 180 -9.57 1.75 19.00
C TYR A 180 -9.53 2.97 19.93
N ARG A 181 -9.34 2.72 21.22
CA ARG A 181 -9.24 3.78 22.22
C ARG A 181 -7.94 3.71 23.00
N LYS A 182 -7.39 4.87 23.32
CA LYS A 182 -6.18 5.02 24.13
C LYS A 182 -6.37 6.09 25.18
N LYS A 183 -5.63 5.93 26.29
CA LYS A 183 -5.64 6.88 27.40
C LYS A 183 -4.33 7.62 27.48
N SER A 184 -4.40 8.94 27.66
CA SER A 184 -3.23 9.78 27.98
C SER A 184 -3.57 10.62 29.20
N GLY A 185 -2.85 10.44 30.29
CA GLY A 185 -3.22 11.03 31.58
C GLY A 185 -4.61 10.59 32.04
N ASN A 186 -5.53 11.54 32.21
CA ASN A 186 -6.93 11.27 32.54
C ASN A 186 -7.86 11.23 31.32
N ASP A 187 -7.37 11.59 30.16
CA ASP A 187 -8.15 11.76 28.93
C ASP A 187 -8.17 10.48 28.11
N TRP A 188 -9.34 10.17 27.55
CA TRP A 188 -9.55 9.08 26.61
C TRP A 188 -9.72 9.63 25.18
N TYR A 189 -9.18 8.90 24.22
CA TYR A 189 -9.22 9.21 22.80
C TYR A 189 -9.64 7.99 22.01
N VAL A 190 -10.43 8.19 20.97
CA VAL A 190 -10.75 7.19 19.94
C VAL A 190 -10.06 7.60 18.65
N TYR A 191 -9.45 6.62 18.00
CA TYR A 191 -8.81 6.73 16.70
C TYR A 191 -9.21 5.58 15.80
N THR A 192 -8.93 5.69 14.52
CA THR A 192 -9.11 4.62 13.53
C THR A 192 -7.80 4.27 12.87
N SER A 193 -7.61 2.97 12.56
CA SER A 193 -6.53 2.42 11.75
C SER A 193 -7.10 1.24 10.98
N PHE A 194 -7.44 1.44 9.72
CA PHE A 194 -8.21 0.47 8.93
C PHE A 194 -7.38 -0.29 7.89
N THR A 195 -6.20 0.22 7.59
CA THR A 195 -5.26 -0.37 6.64
C THR A 195 -4.72 -1.73 7.17
N PRO A 196 -4.69 -2.82 6.38
CA PRO A 196 -5.22 -2.92 5.01
C PRO A 196 -6.72 -3.28 4.93
N ILE A 197 -7.28 -4.07 5.88
CA ILE A 197 -8.61 -4.69 5.80
C ILE A 197 -9.36 -4.65 7.15
N ASP A 198 -9.12 -3.64 7.96
CA ASP A 198 -9.68 -3.56 9.31
C ASP A 198 -10.84 -2.55 9.45
N ALA A 199 -11.31 -1.91 8.35
CA ALA A 199 -12.53 -1.12 8.35
C ALA A 199 -13.76 -1.96 8.72
N ARG A 200 -13.78 -3.23 8.31
CA ARG A 200 -14.80 -4.22 8.66
C ARG A 200 -14.97 -4.48 10.16
N ARG A 201 -14.02 -4.02 11.00
CA ARG A 201 -14.13 -4.07 12.47
C ARG A 201 -14.92 -2.88 13.04
N ALA A 202 -15.04 -1.80 12.28
CA ALA A 202 -15.71 -0.58 12.70
C ALA A 202 -17.11 -0.44 12.09
N PHE A 203 -17.32 -0.92 10.86
CA PHE A 203 -18.60 -0.89 10.17
C PHE A 203 -18.68 -1.97 9.07
N PRO A 204 -19.90 -2.45 8.73
CA PRO A 204 -20.06 -3.35 7.58
C PRO A 204 -19.79 -2.57 6.29
N CYS A 205 -18.93 -3.12 5.40
CA CYS A 205 -18.51 -2.44 4.18
C CYS A 205 -18.06 -3.42 3.09
N PHE A 206 -17.77 -2.90 1.91
CA PHE A 206 -16.97 -3.56 0.87
C PHE A 206 -15.51 -3.19 1.13
N ASP A 207 -14.81 -4.03 1.89
CA ASP A 207 -13.49 -3.74 2.45
C ASP A 207 -12.37 -4.23 1.54
N GLU A 208 -12.34 -3.69 0.33
CA GLU A 208 -11.37 -3.97 -0.72
C GLU A 208 -10.98 -2.68 -1.43
N PRO A 209 -9.72 -2.49 -1.88
CA PRO A 209 -9.24 -1.23 -2.47
C PRO A 209 -9.96 -0.87 -3.78
N GLY A 210 -10.51 -1.86 -4.50
CA GLY A 210 -11.26 -1.68 -5.74
C GLY A 210 -12.63 -1.04 -5.56
N TYR A 211 -13.14 -0.90 -4.32
CA TYR A 211 -14.46 -0.36 -4.04
C TYR A 211 -14.38 1.06 -3.45
N LYS A 212 -14.09 2.04 -4.28
CA LYS A 212 -14.10 3.46 -3.88
C LYS A 212 -15.52 4.02 -3.97
N ALA A 213 -15.93 4.74 -2.93
CA ALA A 213 -17.21 5.44 -2.88
C ALA A 213 -17.11 6.70 -1.98
N PRO A 214 -17.99 7.71 -2.15
CA PRO A 214 -18.11 8.83 -1.23
C PRO A 214 -18.63 8.40 0.14
N TRP A 215 -18.15 9.09 1.20
CA TRP A 215 -18.52 8.83 2.60
C TRP A 215 -19.08 10.08 3.26
N ALA A 216 -20.31 10.00 3.74
CA ALA A 216 -20.92 10.98 4.63
C ALA A 216 -20.83 10.46 6.06
N VAL A 217 -20.06 11.13 6.92
CA VAL A 217 -19.86 10.74 8.32
C VAL A 217 -20.55 11.72 9.25
N THR A 218 -21.28 11.19 10.22
CA THR A 218 -21.89 11.94 11.32
C THR A 218 -21.48 11.26 12.62
N LEU A 219 -20.98 12.05 13.59
CA LEU A 219 -20.57 11.58 14.90
C LEU A 219 -21.41 12.24 15.98
N HIS A 220 -22.03 11.44 16.86
CA HIS A 220 -22.67 11.87 18.09
C HIS A 220 -21.69 11.64 19.23
N ILE A 221 -21.21 12.72 19.86
CA ILE A 221 -20.14 12.70 20.85
C ILE A 221 -20.50 13.51 22.08
N LYS A 222 -19.77 13.36 23.17
CA LYS A 222 -19.91 14.26 24.31
C LYS A 222 -19.58 15.71 23.91
N ARG A 223 -20.32 16.67 24.50
CA ARG A 223 -20.18 18.10 24.16
C ARG A 223 -18.77 18.63 24.37
N GLU A 224 -18.07 18.14 25.41
CA GLU A 224 -16.71 18.53 25.74
C GLU A 224 -15.63 17.93 24.83
N ASP A 225 -15.94 16.88 24.06
CA ASP A 225 -14.98 16.24 23.15
C ASP A 225 -15.00 16.94 21.78
N VAL A 226 -13.94 16.75 21.03
CA VAL A 226 -13.78 17.17 19.63
C VAL A 226 -13.86 15.94 18.74
N ALA A 227 -14.52 16.07 17.59
CA ALA A 227 -14.50 15.08 16.52
C ALA A 227 -13.82 15.63 15.28
N VAL A 228 -13.06 14.80 14.59
CA VAL A 228 -12.47 15.07 13.27
C VAL A 228 -12.64 13.84 12.37
N ALA A 229 -12.81 14.06 11.07
CA ALA A 229 -12.91 12.99 10.06
C ALA A 229 -12.26 13.43 8.74
N ASN A 230 -12.30 12.59 7.70
CA ASN A 230 -11.75 12.92 6.37
C ASN A 230 -12.30 14.24 5.81
N GLY A 231 -13.64 14.42 5.85
CA GLY A 231 -14.28 15.63 5.35
C GLY A 231 -14.14 16.83 6.30
N PRO A 232 -14.23 18.07 5.80
CA PRO A 232 -14.38 19.25 6.65
C PRO A 232 -15.66 19.22 7.49
N ASP A 233 -15.63 19.93 8.61
CA ASP A 233 -16.81 20.12 9.46
C ASP A 233 -17.93 20.82 8.64
N ALA A 234 -19.12 20.23 8.58
CA ALA A 234 -20.29 20.78 7.91
C ALA A 234 -21.25 21.46 8.90
N SER A 235 -21.50 20.82 10.05
CA SER A 235 -22.32 21.37 11.11
C SER A 235 -22.02 20.74 12.45
N SER A 236 -22.22 21.50 13.53
CA SER A 236 -22.23 21.00 14.90
C SER A 236 -23.49 21.50 15.62
N THR A 237 -24.26 20.60 16.22
CA THR A 237 -25.52 20.90 16.86
C THR A 237 -25.59 20.20 18.20
N ASP A 238 -25.92 20.93 19.25
CA ASP A 238 -26.13 20.36 20.58
C ASP A 238 -27.35 19.43 20.59
N GLU A 239 -27.19 18.33 21.30
CA GLU A 239 -28.25 17.34 21.54
C GLU A 239 -28.56 17.20 23.05
N ALA A 240 -29.52 16.37 23.36
CA ALA A 240 -29.88 16.05 24.75
C ALA A 240 -28.72 15.33 25.47
N ASP A 241 -28.82 15.21 26.78
CA ASP A 241 -27.92 14.41 27.64
C ASP A 241 -26.43 14.76 27.55
N GLY A 242 -26.13 16.05 27.26
CA GLY A 242 -24.74 16.53 27.15
C GLY A 242 -23.99 16.03 25.91
N MET A 243 -24.73 15.62 24.89
CA MET A 243 -24.18 15.21 23.59
C MET A 243 -24.19 16.39 22.60
N LYS A 244 -23.46 16.22 21.51
CA LYS A 244 -23.56 17.03 20.29
C LYS A 244 -23.40 16.14 19.06
N ARG A 245 -24.07 16.53 17.99
CA ARG A 245 -23.98 15.92 16.67
C ARG A 245 -23.02 16.75 15.81
N VAL A 246 -21.97 16.11 15.30
CA VAL A 246 -21.01 16.69 14.35
C VAL A 246 -21.17 15.99 13.02
N ALA A 247 -21.60 16.72 11.99
CA ALA A 247 -21.69 16.20 10.63
C ALA A 247 -20.53 16.75 9.79
N PHE A 248 -19.93 15.90 8.98
CA PHE A 248 -18.84 16.25 8.07
C PHE A 248 -19.36 16.33 6.63
N LYS A 249 -18.70 17.14 5.79
CA LYS A 249 -18.96 17.14 4.35
C LYS A 249 -18.63 15.76 3.78
N GLU A 250 -19.45 15.35 2.83
CA GLU A 250 -19.23 14.10 2.09
C GLU A 250 -17.88 14.14 1.37
N THR A 251 -17.14 13.05 1.41
CA THR A 251 -15.84 12.94 0.77
C THR A 251 -15.97 12.71 -0.73
N GLN A 252 -14.89 12.94 -1.47
CA GLN A 252 -14.70 12.30 -2.78
C GLN A 252 -14.61 10.77 -2.59
N PRO A 253 -14.68 9.96 -3.68
CA PRO A 253 -14.60 8.50 -3.56
C PRO A 253 -13.32 8.01 -2.89
N LEU A 254 -13.43 7.31 -1.76
CA LEU A 254 -12.36 6.69 -0.98
C LEU A 254 -12.57 5.18 -0.87
N ALA A 255 -11.48 4.43 -0.83
CA ALA A 255 -11.48 3.04 -0.34
C ALA A 255 -11.73 3.03 1.18
N SER A 256 -12.29 1.93 1.69
CA SER A 256 -12.63 1.81 3.12
C SER A 256 -11.42 1.91 4.05
N GLU A 257 -10.25 1.47 3.59
CA GLU A 257 -9.00 1.44 4.36
C GLU A 257 -8.48 2.81 4.79
N VAL A 258 -8.80 3.86 4.02
CA VAL A 258 -8.36 5.25 4.28
C VAL A 258 -9.48 6.15 4.81
N VAL A 259 -10.63 5.59 5.17
CA VAL A 259 -11.65 6.29 5.95
C VAL A 259 -11.14 6.47 7.37
N ALA A 260 -11.27 7.69 7.91
CA ALA A 260 -10.75 7.97 9.24
C ALA A 260 -11.64 8.91 10.03
N PHE A 261 -11.67 8.70 11.33
CA PHE A 261 -12.20 9.64 12.32
C PHE A 261 -11.46 9.54 13.64
N ALA A 262 -11.47 10.61 14.41
CA ALA A 262 -10.98 10.60 15.78
C ALA A 262 -11.91 11.42 16.69
N VAL A 263 -12.02 10.99 17.96
CA VAL A 263 -12.85 11.64 18.99
C VAL A 263 -12.07 11.72 20.29
N GLY A 264 -12.07 12.89 20.91
CA GLY A 264 -11.41 13.09 22.20
C GLY A 264 -11.18 14.56 22.52
N PRO A 265 -10.56 14.88 23.65
CA PRO A 265 -10.21 16.23 24.05
C PRO A 265 -8.93 16.71 23.34
N PHE A 266 -9.00 16.94 22.03
CA PHE A 266 -7.88 17.40 21.22
C PHE A 266 -7.65 18.91 21.35
N ASP A 267 -6.37 19.32 21.26
CA ASP A 267 -5.99 20.66 20.89
C ASP A 267 -5.90 20.74 19.36
N ILE A 268 -6.49 21.79 18.78
CA ILE A 268 -6.46 22.05 17.33
C ILE A 268 -5.84 23.43 17.12
N GLU A 269 -4.85 23.50 16.23
CA GLU A 269 -4.23 24.75 15.78
C GLU A 269 -4.49 24.93 14.28
N ASP A 270 -4.93 26.11 13.90
CA ASP A 270 -4.96 26.56 12.50
C ASP A 270 -3.51 26.83 12.04
N ALA A 271 -3.01 26.03 11.11
CA ALA A 271 -1.68 26.18 10.51
C ALA A 271 -1.73 26.99 9.19
N GLY A 272 -2.84 27.66 8.92
CA GLY A 272 -3.02 28.49 7.74
C GLY A 272 -3.55 27.72 6.53
N VAL A 273 -3.05 28.04 5.36
CA VAL A 273 -3.47 27.43 4.10
C VAL A 273 -2.26 26.98 3.29
N ALA A 274 -2.41 25.89 2.52
CA ALA A 274 -1.35 25.35 1.68
C ALA A 274 -1.86 24.98 0.28
N GLY A 275 -0.91 24.80 -0.66
CA GLY A 275 -1.17 24.36 -2.01
C GLY A 275 -1.84 25.40 -2.92
N GLU A 276 -2.04 25.02 -4.19
CA GLU A 276 -2.60 25.88 -5.23
C GLU A 276 -4.03 26.32 -4.90
N LYS A 277 -4.85 25.42 -4.38
CA LYS A 277 -6.24 25.72 -3.97
C LYS A 277 -6.34 26.44 -2.63
N ARG A 278 -5.21 26.73 -1.94
CA ARG A 278 -5.18 27.36 -0.62
C ARG A 278 -6.09 26.65 0.39
N ILE A 279 -5.94 25.32 0.46
CA ILE A 279 -6.76 24.50 1.36
C ILE A 279 -6.39 24.77 2.83
N PRO A 280 -7.36 24.74 3.78
CA PRO A 280 -7.07 24.89 5.20
C PRO A 280 -6.22 23.74 5.71
N VAL A 281 -5.23 24.07 6.54
CA VAL A 281 -4.33 23.11 7.21
C VAL A 281 -4.49 23.25 8.71
N ARG A 282 -4.69 22.12 9.41
CA ARG A 282 -4.75 22.08 10.87
C ARG A 282 -3.75 21.07 11.43
N ILE A 283 -3.17 21.42 12.58
CA ILE A 283 -2.38 20.50 13.41
C ILE A 283 -3.25 20.10 14.60
N ILE A 284 -3.34 18.80 14.87
CA ILE A 284 -4.21 18.22 15.89
C ILE A 284 -3.37 17.35 16.81
N THR A 285 -3.44 17.60 18.12
CA THR A 285 -2.68 16.85 19.10
C THR A 285 -3.53 16.44 20.29
N PRO A 286 -3.17 15.40 21.02
CA PRO A 286 -3.70 15.20 22.36
C PRO A 286 -3.50 16.46 23.21
N ARG A 287 -4.45 16.73 24.11
CA ARG A 287 -4.46 17.92 24.97
C ARG A 287 -3.10 18.21 25.61
N GLY A 288 -2.64 19.46 25.52
CA GLY A 288 -1.40 19.95 26.11
C GLY A 288 -0.12 19.61 25.32
N ARG A 289 -0.23 19.02 24.11
CA ARG A 289 0.95 18.60 23.32
C ARG A 289 1.25 19.48 22.10
N MET A 290 0.48 20.54 21.84
CA MET A 290 0.60 21.38 20.64
C MET A 290 2.00 21.99 20.46
N ALA A 291 2.64 22.42 21.55
CA ALA A 291 3.99 22.98 21.49
C ALA A 291 5.06 21.98 20.96
N ASP A 292 4.81 20.69 21.05
CA ASP A 292 5.73 19.64 20.58
C ASP A 292 5.60 19.39 19.06
N ALA A 293 4.56 19.92 18.38
CA ALA A 293 4.33 19.74 16.94
C ALA A 293 4.90 20.87 16.05
N ALA A 294 5.84 21.68 16.56
CA ALA A 294 6.34 22.88 15.86
C ALA A 294 6.99 22.57 14.49
N ALA A 295 7.66 21.43 14.34
CA ALA A 295 8.30 21.05 13.08
C ALA A 295 7.26 20.67 11.99
N ALA A 296 6.16 20.03 12.36
CA ALA A 296 5.10 19.63 11.44
C ALA A 296 4.40 20.84 10.81
N ARG A 297 4.18 21.88 11.59
CA ARG A 297 3.54 23.12 11.13
C ARG A 297 4.26 23.77 9.94
N ALA A 298 5.61 23.81 9.98
CA ALA A 298 6.41 24.40 8.92
C ALA A 298 6.49 23.51 7.66
N ALA A 299 6.46 22.19 7.83
CA ALA A 299 6.74 21.24 6.75
C ALA A 299 5.68 21.25 5.63
N THR A 300 4.39 21.35 5.97
CA THR A 300 3.29 21.28 4.99
C THR A 300 3.35 22.39 3.96
N ALA A 301 3.58 23.64 4.41
CA ALA A 301 3.63 24.81 3.53
C ALA A 301 4.75 24.73 2.47
N GLU A 302 5.82 23.98 2.76
CA GLU A 302 6.95 23.82 1.86
C GLU A 302 6.82 22.57 0.96
N LEU A 303 6.35 21.46 1.51
CA LEU A 303 6.34 20.17 0.80
C LEU A 303 5.17 20.04 -0.16
N LEU A 304 3.96 20.41 0.24
CA LEU A 304 2.76 20.26 -0.58
C LEU A 304 2.87 20.96 -1.96
N PRO A 305 3.35 22.22 -2.07
CA PRO A 305 3.53 22.86 -3.38
C PRO A 305 4.52 22.14 -4.29
N ARG A 306 5.54 21.48 -3.73
CA ARG A 306 6.53 20.72 -4.53
C ARG A 306 5.90 19.47 -5.15
N GLU A 307 5.02 18.79 -4.41
CA GLU A 307 4.29 17.62 -4.90
C GLU A 307 3.25 18.00 -5.95
N GLU A 308 2.49 19.10 -5.74
CA GLU A 308 1.58 19.67 -6.74
C GLU A 308 2.35 20.08 -8.02
N ALA A 309 3.51 20.71 -7.88
CA ALA A 309 4.34 21.10 -9.02
C ALA A 309 4.86 19.89 -9.81
N TYR A 310 5.16 18.77 -9.14
CA TYR A 310 5.57 17.55 -9.83
C TYR A 310 4.39 16.86 -10.52
N THR A 311 3.32 16.60 -9.79
CA THR A 311 2.13 15.88 -10.28
C THR A 311 1.32 16.68 -11.31
N GLY A 312 1.40 18.01 -11.26
CA GLY A 312 0.58 18.91 -12.09
C GLY A 312 -0.90 18.86 -11.76
N ILE A 313 -1.25 18.35 -10.58
CA ILE A 313 -2.61 18.24 -10.06
C ILE A 313 -2.62 18.88 -8.67
N ALA A 314 -3.43 19.92 -8.48
CA ALA A 314 -3.63 20.53 -7.18
C ALA A 314 -4.18 19.51 -6.17
N TYR A 315 -3.82 19.66 -4.89
CA TYR A 315 -4.26 18.76 -3.83
C TYR A 315 -5.75 18.39 -3.97
N PRO A 316 -6.09 17.08 -3.99
CA PRO A 316 -7.42 16.65 -4.42
C PRO A 316 -8.55 16.89 -3.40
N TRP A 317 -8.22 17.12 -2.13
CA TRP A 317 -9.18 17.13 -1.02
C TRP A 317 -9.44 18.55 -0.51
N ASP A 318 -10.53 18.74 0.30
CA ASP A 318 -11.00 20.06 0.72
C ASP A 318 -10.24 20.63 1.95
N LYS A 319 -9.48 19.83 2.66
CA LYS A 319 -8.65 20.22 3.81
C LYS A 319 -7.46 19.28 3.98
N LEU A 320 -6.51 19.66 4.80
CA LEU A 320 -5.40 18.82 5.22
C LEU A 320 -5.17 18.96 6.73
N ASP A 321 -5.64 17.98 7.48
CA ASP A 321 -5.37 17.86 8.90
C ASP A 321 -4.23 16.87 9.12
N HIS A 322 -3.31 17.22 10.00
CA HIS A 322 -2.26 16.34 10.51
C HIS A 322 -2.55 16.06 11.99
N ILE A 323 -2.78 14.81 12.36
CA ILE A 323 -3.11 14.44 13.73
C ILE A 323 -2.09 13.50 14.34
N ALA A 324 -1.61 13.85 15.55
CA ALA A 324 -0.83 12.97 16.41
C ALA A 324 -1.73 11.92 17.06
N VAL A 325 -1.44 10.65 16.81
CA VAL A 325 -2.23 9.50 17.24
C VAL A 325 -1.45 8.66 18.23
N LEU A 326 -2.06 8.39 19.38
CA LEU A 326 -1.44 7.60 20.43
C LEU A 326 -1.29 6.14 20.01
N ASP A 327 -0.06 5.63 20.06
CA ASP A 327 0.26 4.21 19.85
C ASP A 327 -0.20 3.68 18.48
N LEU A 328 -0.06 4.50 17.43
CA LEU A 328 -0.31 4.05 16.06
C LEU A 328 0.68 2.93 15.69
N PRO A 329 0.25 1.78 15.11
CA PRO A 329 1.14 0.65 14.82
C PRO A 329 2.15 0.95 13.72
N PHE A 330 1.79 1.79 12.76
CA PHE A 330 2.64 2.30 11.69
C PHE A 330 3.24 3.66 12.06
N GLY A 331 4.19 4.17 11.27
CA GLY A 331 4.72 5.51 11.46
C GLY A 331 3.67 6.58 11.20
N ALA A 332 2.89 6.37 10.16
CA ALA A 332 1.75 7.24 9.78
C ALA A 332 0.76 6.46 8.91
N THR A 333 -0.36 7.11 8.55
CA THR A 333 -1.34 6.60 7.57
C THR A 333 -1.95 7.77 6.81
N GLU A 334 -2.04 7.63 5.53
CA GLU A 334 -2.32 8.62 4.50
C GLU A 334 -3.79 9.06 4.37
N ASN A 335 -4.63 8.87 5.35
CA ASN A 335 -6.07 9.12 5.21
C ASN A 335 -6.38 10.49 4.61
N PRO A 336 -7.13 10.56 3.48
CA PRO A 336 -7.42 11.82 2.80
C PRO A 336 -8.05 12.86 3.71
N GLY A 337 -7.47 14.05 3.73
CA GLY A 337 -7.96 15.15 4.57
C GLY A 337 -7.70 15.01 6.07
N LEU A 338 -7.23 13.86 6.58
CA LEU A 338 -6.92 13.60 7.99
C LEU A 338 -5.75 12.62 8.10
N ILE A 339 -4.54 13.03 7.76
CA ILE A 339 -3.36 12.18 7.86
C ILE A 339 -3.02 11.93 9.34
N THR A 340 -2.89 10.66 9.70
CA THR A 340 -2.61 10.23 11.07
C THR A 340 -1.14 9.87 11.21
N TYR A 341 -0.49 10.31 12.29
CA TYR A 341 0.91 10.05 12.58
C TYR A 341 1.08 9.48 13.97
N ARG A 342 1.98 8.54 14.15
CA ARG A 342 2.38 8.11 15.49
C ARG A 342 2.87 9.32 16.29
N ASP A 343 2.31 9.52 17.47
CA ASP A 343 2.61 10.70 18.31
C ASP A 343 4.11 10.84 18.61
N SER A 344 4.83 9.76 18.88
CA SER A 344 6.27 9.78 19.13
C SER A 344 7.10 10.25 17.93
N ASP A 345 6.61 10.05 16.71
CA ASP A 345 7.32 10.39 15.46
C ASP A 345 6.90 11.78 14.95
N PHE A 346 5.67 12.19 15.25
CA PHE A 346 5.09 13.46 14.82
C PHE A 346 5.38 14.64 15.76
N LEU A 347 5.38 14.40 17.08
CA LEU A 347 5.59 15.44 18.08
C LEU A 347 7.09 15.76 18.18
N VAL A 348 7.55 16.57 17.23
CA VAL A 348 8.94 16.98 17.06
C VAL A 348 9.06 18.50 17.14
N SER A 349 9.90 18.99 18.05
CA SER A 349 10.18 20.41 18.25
C SER A 349 11.66 20.69 17.93
N PRO A 350 11.98 21.58 16.97
CA PRO A 350 13.37 21.94 16.65
C PRO A 350 14.17 22.45 17.85
N ALA A 351 13.49 22.99 18.87
CA ALA A 351 14.12 23.48 20.10
C ALA A 351 14.57 22.34 21.05
N LYS A 352 14.01 21.14 20.90
CA LYS A 352 14.24 20.00 21.80
C LYS A 352 14.83 18.77 21.09
N ASP A 353 14.64 18.66 19.78
CA ASP A 353 14.97 17.48 18.98
C ASP A 353 16.18 17.70 18.08
N THR A 354 16.79 16.62 17.64
CA THR A 354 17.95 16.67 16.74
C THR A 354 17.53 17.04 15.30
N PRO A 355 18.41 17.66 14.50
CA PRO A 355 18.15 17.90 13.09
C PRO A 355 17.75 16.65 12.30
N ARG A 356 18.33 15.49 12.67
CA ARG A 356 17.96 14.20 12.08
C ARG A 356 16.48 13.84 12.32
N ARG A 357 15.96 14.06 13.55
CA ARG A 357 14.54 13.82 13.84
C ARG A 357 13.62 14.73 13.06
N VAL A 358 13.98 15.99 12.93
CA VAL A 358 13.24 16.95 12.09
C VAL A 358 13.23 16.50 10.63
N ALA A 359 14.38 16.09 10.09
CA ALA A 359 14.48 15.58 8.73
C ALA A 359 13.66 14.28 8.51
N MET A 360 13.66 13.39 9.49
CA MET A 360 12.83 12.18 9.45
C MET A 360 11.34 12.49 9.43
N LEU A 361 10.87 13.41 10.29
CA LEU A 361 9.48 13.88 10.27
C LEU A 361 9.12 14.47 8.90
N ARG A 362 9.97 15.36 8.34
CA ARG A 362 9.72 15.96 7.02
C ARG A 362 9.61 14.89 5.92
N LYS A 363 10.47 13.87 5.95
CA LYS A 363 10.40 12.75 5.01
C LYS A 363 9.12 11.95 5.15
N THR A 364 8.69 11.65 6.40
CA THR A 364 7.42 10.97 6.66
C THR A 364 6.24 11.82 6.17
N MET A 365 6.20 13.11 6.50
CA MET A 365 5.13 14.00 6.03
C MET A 365 5.08 14.09 4.50
N ALA A 366 6.22 14.14 3.82
CA ALA A 366 6.27 14.10 2.36
C ALA A 366 5.75 12.77 1.80
N HIS A 367 6.02 11.65 2.47
CA HIS A 367 5.50 10.35 2.08
C HIS A 367 3.96 10.31 2.20
N GLU A 368 3.41 10.70 3.34
CA GLU A 368 1.97 10.69 3.58
C GLU A 368 1.21 11.70 2.69
N MET A 369 1.83 12.82 2.38
CA MET A 369 1.24 13.78 1.44
C MET A 369 1.30 13.27 0.00
N ALA A 370 2.36 12.59 -0.42
CA ALA A 370 2.47 12.01 -1.75
C ALA A 370 1.38 10.94 -2.01
N HIS A 371 0.99 10.21 -0.98
CA HIS A 371 -0.15 9.29 -1.06
C HIS A 371 -1.44 9.96 -1.47
N GLN A 372 -1.58 11.27 -1.31
CA GLN A 372 -2.80 11.96 -1.70
C GLN A 372 -3.06 11.87 -3.21
N TRP A 373 -2.01 11.63 -4.00
CA TRP A 373 -2.09 11.29 -5.42
C TRP A 373 -1.88 9.80 -5.66
N PHE A 374 -0.84 9.20 -5.05
CA PHE A 374 -0.44 7.80 -5.24
C PHE A 374 -0.98 6.94 -4.09
N GLY A 375 -2.07 6.26 -4.30
CA GLY A 375 -2.83 5.50 -3.30
C GLY A 375 -4.24 6.04 -3.09
N ASN A 376 -4.42 7.37 -3.03
CA ASN A 376 -5.71 7.99 -2.75
C ASN A 376 -6.43 8.52 -3.99
N LEU A 377 -5.82 9.43 -4.77
CA LEU A 377 -6.41 9.87 -6.04
C LEU A 377 -6.52 8.68 -7.01
N VAL A 378 -5.43 7.93 -7.15
CA VAL A 378 -5.36 6.68 -7.90
C VAL A 378 -5.00 5.57 -6.94
N THR A 379 -5.92 4.63 -6.71
CA THR A 379 -5.75 3.51 -5.78
C THR A 379 -5.44 2.23 -6.56
N GLN A 380 -4.59 1.35 -6.03
CA GLN A 380 -4.36 0.03 -6.60
C GLN A 380 -5.67 -0.75 -6.77
N ALA A 381 -5.81 -1.49 -7.87
CA ALA A 381 -7.02 -2.28 -8.12
C ALA A 381 -7.16 -3.47 -7.16
N TRP A 382 -6.04 -4.00 -6.70
CA TRP A 382 -5.93 -5.07 -5.72
C TRP A 382 -4.61 -5.00 -4.95
N TRP A 383 -4.50 -5.70 -3.85
CA TRP A 383 -3.35 -5.71 -2.95
C TRP A 383 -2.03 -6.17 -3.57
N ASP A 384 -2.06 -6.92 -4.69
CA ASP A 384 -0.86 -7.28 -5.46
C ASP A 384 -0.04 -6.08 -5.88
N ASP A 385 -0.72 -4.97 -6.14
CA ASP A 385 -0.17 -3.73 -6.67
C ASP A 385 -0.02 -2.62 -5.61
N THR A 386 0.08 -2.97 -4.30
CA THR A 386 0.30 -2.00 -3.20
C THR A 386 1.53 -1.13 -3.42
N TRP A 387 2.53 -1.60 -4.15
CA TRP A 387 3.71 -0.82 -4.50
C TRP A 387 3.39 0.45 -5.33
N LEU A 388 2.25 0.48 -6.05
CA LEU A 388 1.77 1.68 -6.75
C LEU A 388 1.39 2.81 -5.78
N SER A 389 1.10 2.48 -4.53
CA SER A 389 0.94 3.44 -3.45
C SER A 389 2.29 3.69 -2.76
N GLU A 390 2.85 2.69 -2.11
CA GLU A 390 3.99 2.79 -1.21
C GLU A 390 5.32 3.11 -1.90
N GLY A 391 5.57 2.45 -3.03
CA GLY A 391 6.78 2.69 -3.82
C GLY A 391 6.80 4.10 -4.41
N PHE A 392 5.66 4.58 -4.92
CA PHE A 392 5.54 5.95 -5.41
C PHE A 392 5.67 6.99 -4.31
N ALA A 393 5.00 6.81 -3.16
CA ALA A 393 5.09 7.73 -2.04
C ALA A 393 6.53 7.80 -1.49
N THR A 394 7.22 6.66 -1.39
CA THR A 394 8.63 6.61 -0.98
C THR A 394 9.55 7.34 -1.98
N TRP A 395 9.35 7.10 -3.27
CA TRP A 395 10.11 7.76 -4.33
C TRP A 395 9.85 9.27 -4.36
N MET A 396 8.59 9.71 -4.28
CA MET A 396 8.20 11.12 -4.28
C MET A 396 8.74 11.84 -3.04
N ALA A 397 8.61 11.25 -1.85
CA ALA A 397 9.15 11.81 -0.61
C ALA A 397 10.67 12.05 -0.73
N ALA A 398 11.41 11.08 -1.28
CA ALA A 398 12.83 11.26 -1.53
C ALA A 398 13.10 12.41 -2.51
N LYS A 399 12.29 12.50 -3.59
CA LYS A 399 12.43 13.53 -4.62
C LYS A 399 12.20 14.94 -4.07
N VAL A 400 11.11 15.17 -3.33
CA VAL A 400 10.76 16.52 -2.84
C VAL A 400 11.60 16.96 -1.63
N THR A 401 12.07 16.03 -0.79
CA THR A 401 12.97 16.38 0.32
C THR A 401 14.43 16.50 -0.10
N ASN A 402 14.81 15.88 -1.22
CA ASN A 402 16.16 15.95 -1.76
C ASN A 402 16.54 17.39 -2.20
N THR A 403 15.54 18.20 -2.59
CA THR A 403 15.75 19.60 -2.96
C THR A 403 16.20 20.50 -1.78
N ASP A 404 16.10 20.01 -0.54
CA ASP A 404 16.62 20.70 0.65
C ASP A 404 18.13 20.51 0.82
N LEU A 405 18.73 19.60 0.04
CA LEU A 405 20.15 19.27 0.11
C LEU A 405 20.95 20.03 -0.97
N PRO A 406 22.24 20.31 -0.72
CA PRO A 406 23.13 20.75 -1.78
C PRO A 406 23.09 19.80 -3.00
N GLU A 407 23.23 20.34 -4.19
CA GLU A 407 23.10 19.56 -5.44
C GLU A 407 24.00 18.33 -5.47
N ASN A 408 25.23 18.45 -4.99
CA ASN A 408 26.19 17.34 -4.91
C ASN A 408 25.80 16.24 -3.91
N ALA A 409 24.97 16.54 -2.91
CA ALA A 409 24.49 15.60 -1.91
C ALA A 409 23.12 14.96 -2.28
N GLN A 410 22.50 15.43 -3.34
CA GLN A 410 21.26 14.86 -3.83
C GLN A 410 21.48 13.42 -4.32
N GLY A 411 20.49 12.52 -4.05
CA GLY A 411 20.58 11.11 -4.40
C GLY A 411 21.27 10.20 -3.36
N LEU A 412 22.08 10.73 -2.45
CA LEU A 412 22.78 9.93 -1.44
C LEU A 412 21.85 9.03 -0.63
N ALA A 413 20.74 9.59 -0.15
CA ALA A 413 19.76 8.84 0.65
C ALA A 413 19.13 7.68 -0.15
N MET A 414 18.91 7.87 -1.45
CA MET A 414 18.37 6.82 -2.32
C MET A 414 19.39 5.70 -2.57
N VAL A 415 20.66 6.04 -2.77
CA VAL A 415 21.73 5.03 -2.91
C VAL A 415 21.87 4.22 -1.61
N GLN A 416 21.82 4.87 -0.44
CA GLN A 416 21.86 4.17 0.85
C GLN A 416 20.67 3.23 1.05
N ALA A 417 19.45 3.69 0.73
CA ALA A 417 18.24 2.89 0.84
C ALA A 417 18.25 1.71 -0.15
N ARG A 418 18.71 1.94 -1.39
CA ARG A 418 18.91 0.89 -2.39
C ARG A 418 19.91 -0.16 -1.90
N ASP A 419 21.06 0.25 -1.41
CA ASP A 419 22.10 -0.67 -0.91
C ASP A 419 21.58 -1.51 0.27
N GLN A 420 20.90 -0.89 1.23
CA GLN A 420 20.26 -1.59 2.33
C GLN A 420 19.23 -2.60 1.82
N MET A 421 18.39 -2.19 0.86
CA MET A 421 17.36 -3.06 0.31
C MET A 421 17.96 -4.23 -0.47
N MET A 422 19.00 -4.00 -1.27
CA MET A 422 19.67 -5.06 -2.01
C MET A 422 20.29 -6.13 -1.09
N ARG A 423 20.85 -5.74 0.06
CA ARG A 423 21.33 -6.70 1.08
C ARG A 423 20.21 -7.55 1.68
N LEU A 424 19.02 -6.98 1.83
CA LEU A 424 17.84 -7.70 2.30
C LEU A 424 17.26 -8.58 1.19
N ASP A 425 17.20 -8.08 -0.03
CA ASP A 425 16.64 -8.75 -1.20
C ASP A 425 17.47 -9.98 -1.63
N ALA A 426 18.79 -9.94 -1.46
CA ALA A 426 19.66 -11.10 -1.66
C ALA A 426 19.27 -12.31 -0.78
N LYS A 427 18.69 -12.04 0.38
CA LYS A 427 18.19 -13.03 1.36
C LYS A 427 16.66 -13.07 1.36
N GLY A 428 16.02 -12.33 0.46
CA GLY A 428 14.58 -12.09 0.44
C GLY A 428 13.79 -13.34 0.10
N LYS A 429 12.56 -13.37 0.61
CA LYS A 429 11.64 -14.50 0.47
C LYS A 429 10.48 -14.21 -0.47
N ARG A 430 10.29 -12.95 -0.86
CA ARG A 430 9.17 -12.51 -1.68
C ARG A 430 9.56 -11.38 -2.65
N PRO A 431 8.90 -11.32 -3.82
CA PRO A 431 9.01 -10.18 -4.73
C PRO A 431 8.26 -8.95 -4.20
N VAL A 432 8.39 -7.82 -4.90
CA VAL A 432 7.59 -6.60 -4.64
C VAL A 432 6.11 -6.89 -4.82
N ARG A 433 5.73 -7.45 -5.98
CA ARG A 433 4.36 -7.91 -6.25
C ARG A 433 4.21 -9.36 -5.82
N LEU A 434 3.30 -9.56 -4.88
CA LEU A 434 2.93 -10.89 -4.40
C LEU A 434 1.44 -11.10 -4.67
N GLU A 435 1.09 -12.16 -5.40
CA GLU A 435 -0.31 -12.49 -5.66
C GLU A 435 -1.07 -12.77 -4.35
N MET A 436 -2.05 -11.92 -4.05
CA MET A 436 -2.85 -11.97 -2.83
C MET A 436 -4.09 -12.83 -3.04
N ARG A 437 -4.04 -14.06 -2.54
CA ARG A 437 -5.12 -15.05 -2.64
C ARG A 437 -5.82 -15.35 -1.33
N THR A 438 -5.18 -15.01 -0.20
CA THR A 438 -5.71 -15.26 1.15
C THR A 438 -5.58 -14.02 2.02
N ARG A 439 -6.40 -13.97 3.06
CA ARG A 439 -6.38 -12.87 4.03
C ARG A 439 -5.07 -12.76 4.80
N GLU A 440 -4.48 -13.91 5.16
CA GLU A 440 -3.24 -13.95 5.94
C GLU A 440 -2.07 -13.27 5.21
N GLN A 441 -2.11 -13.25 3.88
CA GLN A 441 -1.10 -12.58 3.06
C GLN A 441 -1.19 -11.04 3.15
N THR A 442 -2.32 -10.47 3.60
CA THR A 442 -2.45 -9.01 3.72
C THR A 442 -1.55 -8.42 4.80
N ASP A 443 -1.12 -9.19 5.79
CA ASP A 443 -0.14 -8.75 6.80
C ASP A 443 1.26 -8.53 6.19
N ASP A 444 1.56 -9.15 5.04
CA ASP A 444 2.84 -9.07 4.34
C ASP A 444 2.90 -7.95 3.28
N VAL A 445 1.78 -7.25 2.99
CA VAL A 445 1.72 -6.24 1.90
C VAL A 445 2.60 -5.04 2.17
N TYR A 446 2.81 -4.70 3.44
CA TYR A 446 3.56 -3.53 3.91
C TYR A 446 4.99 -3.90 4.35
N ASP A 447 5.65 -4.76 3.57
CA ASP A 447 7.06 -5.12 3.76
C ASP A 447 7.98 -4.06 3.13
N LEU A 448 9.17 -3.87 3.70
CA LEU A 448 10.18 -2.93 3.24
C LEU A 448 10.52 -3.06 1.74
N VAL A 449 10.37 -4.28 1.17
CA VAL A 449 10.59 -4.53 -0.26
C VAL A 449 9.62 -3.75 -1.14
N VAL A 450 8.36 -3.61 -0.72
CA VAL A 450 7.31 -2.86 -1.44
C VAL A 450 7.66 -1.38 -1.52
N TYR A 451 8.15 -0.83 -0.42
CA TYR A 451 8.57 0.57 -0.30
C TYR A 451 9.87 0.85 -1.07
N GLN A 452 10.95 0.17 -0.68
CA GLN A 452 12.31 0.56 -1.11
C GLN A 452 12.68 0.01 -2.49
N LYS A 453 12.36 -1.25 -2.79
CA LYS A 453 12.62 -1.80 -4.14
C LYS A 453 11.64 -1.22 -5.15
N GLY A 454 10.37 -0.98 -4.76
CA GLY A 454 9.40 -0.25 -5.57
C GLY A 454 9.91 1.15 -5.96
N ALA A 455 10.33 1.95 -4.97
CA ALA A 455 10.90 3.28 -5.21
C ALA A 455 12.19 3.25 -6.05
N ALA A 456 13.08 2.29 -5.81
CA ALA A 456 14.31 2.12 -6.58
C ALA A 456 14.03 1.74 -8.04
N THR A 457 12.99 0.91 -8.28
CA THR A 457 12.53 0.58 -9.65
C THR A 457 12.04 1.83 -10.38
N LEU A 458 11.21 2.65 -9.73
CA LEU A 458 10.74 3.92 -10.31
C LEU A 458 11.91 4.86 -10.64
N LYS A 459 12.87 4.99 -9.73
CA LYS A 459 14.04 5.86 -9.94
C LYS A 459 14.91 5.36 -11.10
N MET A 460 15.16 4.06 -11.17
CA MET A 460 15.91 3.46 -12.28
C MET A 460 15.22 3.68 -13.62
N VAL A 461 13.90 3.50 -13.70
CA VAL A 461 13.12 3.74 -14.92
C VAL A 461 13.11 5.24 -15.27
N GLU A 462 12.93 6.14 -14.29
CA GLU A 462 13.00 7.59 -14.49
C GLU A 462 14.32 8.02 -15.13
N ASP A 463 15.45 7.53 -14.59
CA ASP A 463 16.78 7.88 -15.11
C ASP A 463 17.04 7.28 -16.49
N TRP A 464 16.48 6.12 -16.77
CA TRP A 464 16.59 5.48 -18.07
C TRP A 464 15.82 6.20 -19.18
N VAL A 465 14.54 6.52 -18.92
CA VAL A 465 13.69 7.17 -19.94
C VAL A 465 13.84 8.69 -19.95
N GLY A 466 14.47 9.26 -18.92
CA GLY A 466 14.62 10.69 -18.69
C GLY A 466 13.51 11.29 -17.82
N GLU A 467 13.89 12.18 -16.90
CA GLU A 467 12.97 12.80 -15.93
C GLU A 467 11.77 13.50 -16.58
N GLY A 468 12.00 14.27 -17.65
CA GLY A 468 10.93 15.01 -18.33
C GLY A 468 9.85 14.10 -18.93
N PRO A 469 10.20 13.15 -19.82
CA PRO A 469 9.27 12.16 -20.37
C PRO A 469 8.58 11.32 -19.29
N PHE A 470 9.32 10.87 -18.25
CA PHE A 470 8.77 10.12 -17.13
C PHE A 470 7.69 10.93 -16.40
N ARG A 471 7.98 12.19 -16.05
CA ARG A 471 7.02 13.07 -15.39
C ARG A 471 5.74 13.28 -16.22
N VAL A 472 5.88 13.42 -17.55
CA VAL A 472 4.72 13.50 -18.45
C VAL A 472 3.87 12.23 -18.38
N ALA A 473 4.51 11.06 -18.36
CA ALA A 473 3.82 9.77 -18.24
C ALA A 473 3.10 9.64 -16.89
N ILE A 474 3.75 10.00 -15.77
CA ILE A 474 3.15 9.94 -14.44
C ILE A 474 1.94 10.89 -14.33
N ARG A 475 2.04 12.11 -14.84
CA ARG A 475 0.90 13.06 -14.89
C ARG A 475 -0.27 12.49 -15.67
N ARG A 476 0.00 11.83 -16.78
CA ARG A 476 -1.04 11.21 -17.61
C ARG A 476 -1.70 10.04 -16.89
N TYR A 477 -0.92 9.17 -16.26
CA TYR A 477 -1.41 8.07 -15.43
C TYR A 477 -2.35 8.56 -14.32
N LEU A 478 -1.94 9.59 -13.56
CA LEU A 478 -2.76 10.16 -12.49
C LEU A 478 -4.06 10.78 -13.03
N GLN A 479 -4.03 11.44 -14.20
CA GLN A 479 -5.22 12.04 -14.80
C GLN A 479 -6.20 10.99 -15.33
N GLU A 480 -5.71 9.92 -15.96
CA GLU A 480 -6.55 8.86 -16.55
C GLU A 480 -7.28 8.04 -15.50
N HIS A 481 -6.65 7.84 -14.36
CA HIS A 481 -7.18 6.99 -13.28
C HIS A 481 -7.69 7.79 -12.07
N ALA A 482 -7.78 9.12 -12.18
CA ALA A 482 -8.21 9.99 -11.08
C ALA A 482 -9.53 9.55 -10.45
N MET A 483 -9.59 9.48 -9.12
CA MET A 483 -10.71 8.96 -8.31
C MET A 483 -11.08 7.50 -8.58
N GLY A 484 -10.26 6.79 -9.35
CA GLY A 484 -10.42 5.38 -9.71
C GLY A 484 -9.31 4.48 -9.18
N ASN A 485 -9.17 3.35 -9.85
CA ASN A 485 -8.18 2.33 -9.55
C ASN A 485 -7.26 2.11 -10.75
N ALA A 486 -6.05 1.61 -10.50
CA ALA A 486 -5.11 1.25 -11.55
C ALA A 486 -4.31 0.00 -11.17
N THR A 487 -3.71 -0.62 -12.19
CA THR A 487 -2.81 -1.78 -12.12
C THR A 487 -1.40 -1.40 -12.56
N THR A 488 -0.42 -2.24 -12.22
CA THR A 488 0.96 -2.10 -12.73
C THR A 488 0.99 -2.06 -14.26
N ALA A 489 0.21 -2.93 -14.94
CA ALA A 489 0.17 -2.97 -16.41
C ALA A 489 -0.33 -1.67 -17.05
N GLU A 490 -1.26 -0.96 -16.40
CA GLU A 490 -1.76 0.33 -16.87
C GLU A 490 -0.70 1.43 -16.70
N LEU A 491 0.07 1.41 -15.62
CA LEU A 491 1.21 2.31 -15.44
C LEU A 491 2.28 2.07 -16.51
N GLU A 492 2.71 0.81 -16.70
CA GLU A 492 3.72 0.41 -17.69
C GLU A 492 3.30 0.85 -19.09
N ARG A 493 2.07 0.55 -19.49
CA ARG A 493 1.51 0.98 -20.76
C ARG A 493 1.58 2.50 -20.93
N THR A 494 1.22 3.26 -19.90
CA THR A 494 1.24 4.73 -19.95
C THR A 494 2.67 5.27 -20.09
N ILE A 495 3.64 4.68 -19.40
CA ILE A 495 5.06 5.06 -19.54
C ILE A 495 5.54 4.75 -20.97
N GLU A 496 5.27 3.56 -21.49
CA GLU A 496 5.67 3.15 -22.85
C GLU A 496 5.06 4.05 -23.92
N GLU A 497 3.78 4.40 -23.82
CA GLU A 497 3.10 5.29 -24.74
C GLU A 497 3.68 6.72 -24.76
N LYS A 498 4.12 7.23 -23.60
CA LYS A 498 4.63 8.61 -23.48
C LYS A 498 6.12 8.73 -23.76
N THR A 499 6.88 7.68 -23.51
CA THR A 499 8.34 7.71 -23.68
C THR A 499 8.83 7.03 -24.96
N GLY A 500 8.02 6.13 -25.54
CA GLY A 500 8.43 5.25 -26.63
C GLY A 500 9.38 4.13 -26.22
N VAL A 501 9.69 3.99 -24.92
CA VAL A 501 10.62 3.01 -24.37
C VAL A 501 9.85 1.83 -23.77
N LYS A 502 10.26 0.60 -24.10
CA LYS A 502 9.64 -0.63 -23.59
C LYS A 502 10.13 -0.91 -22.16
N VAL A 503 9.39 -0.42 -21.16
CA VAL A 503 9.74 -0.54 -19.73
C VAL A 503 9.22 -1.82 -19.07
N THR A 504 8.16 -2.43 -19.61
CA THR A 504 7.50 -3.63 -19.05
C THR A 504 8.48 -4.76 -18.72
N PRO A 505 9.42 -5.20 -19.60
CA PRO A 505 10.33 -6.30 -19.26
C PRO A 505 11.26 -5.98 -18.08
N VAL A 506 11.65 -4.71 -17.93
CA VAL A 506 12.50 -4.23 -16.82
C VAL A 506 11.68 -4.23 -15.53
N MET A 507 10.50 -3.62 -15.56
CA MET A 507 9.62 -3.50 -14.38
C MET A 507 9.13 -4.87 -13.92
N ASP A 508 8.68 -5.73 -14.82
CA ASP A 508 8.28 -7.11 -14.50
C ASP A 508 9.42 -7.90 -13.82
N GLY A 509 10.64 -7.77 -14.33
CA GLY A 509 11.81 -8.36 -13.70
C GLY A 509 11.98 -7.87 -12.26
N MET A 510 12.02 -6.57 -12.04
CA MET A 510 12.24 -5.97 -10.71
C MET A 510 11.09 -6.20 -9.73
N LEU A 511 9.85 -6.16 -10.20
CA LEU A 511 8.67 -6.24 -9.35
C LEU A 511 8.26 -7.68 -9.02
N ASN A 512 8.45 -8.63 -9.96
CA ASN A 512 7.95 -9.99 -9.82
C ASN A 512 9.02 -11.02 -9.43
N ARG A 513 10.28 -10.59 -9.22
CA ARG A 513 11.40 -11.48 -8.85
C ARG A 513 12.10 -11.00 -7.58
N VAL A 514 12.61 -11.97 -6.82
CA VAL A 514 13.48 -11.75 -5.66
C VAL A 514 14.91 -11.59 -6.16
N GLY A 515 15.71 -10.75 -5.48
CA GLY A 515 17.11 -10.54 -5.81
C GLY A 515 17.35 -9.46 -6.87
N TYR A 516 18.52 -9.48 -7.43
CA TYR A 516 19.03 -8.52 -8.40
C TYR A 516 20.19 -9.14 -9.22
N PRO A 517 20.61 -8.54 -10.36
CA PRO A 517 21.79 -9.00 -11.08
C PRO A 517 23.09 -8.42 -10.49
N LEU A 518 24.15 -9.23 -10.46
CA LEU A 518 25.53 -8.80 -10.39
C LEU A 518 26.02 -8.64 -11.82
N ILE A 519 26.53 -7.47 -12.18
CA ILE A 519 26.93 -7.15 -13.55
C ILE A 519 28.42 -6.86 -13.59
N ARG A 520 29.13 -7.62 -14.39
CA ARG A 520 30.58 -7.47 -14.60
C ARG A 520 30.85 -6.69 -15.87
N PHE A 521 31.74 -5.73 -15.77
CA PHE A 521 32.14 -4.84 -16.85
C PHE A 521 33.61 -4.98 -17.13
N ARG A 522 33.95 -5.07 -18.41
CA ARG A 522 35.32 -5.11 -18.91
C ARG A 522 35.42 -4.31 -20.20
N LEU A 523 36.47 -3.49 -20.33
CA LEU A 523 36.74 -2.76 -21.56
C LEU A 523 37.72 -3.56 -22.43
N ALA A 524 37.35 -3.81 -23.70
CA ALA A 524 38.19 -4.47 -24.66
C ALA A 524 37.84 -4.00 -26.09
N ASP A 525 38.84 -3.71 -26.92
CA ASP A 525 38.68 -3.36 -28.34
C ASP A 525 37.65 -2.23 -28.57
N ALA A 526 37.71 -1.16 -27.77
CA ALA A 526 36.75 -0.03 -27.76
C ALA A 526 35.27 -0.43 -27.53
N LYS A 527 35.06 -1.55 -26.87
CA LYS A 527 33.75 -2.05 -26.48
C LYS A 527 33.73 -2.32 -24.97
N LEU A 528 32.64 -1.91 -24.33
CA LEU A 528 32.33 -2.33 -22.99
C LEU A 528 31.61 -3.69 -23.05
N LEU A 529 32.29 -4.72 -22.56
CA LEU A 529 31.74 -6.07 -22.44
C LEU A 529 31.00 -6.17 -21.11
N VAL A 530 29.72 -6.54 -21.17
CA VAL A 530 28.83 -6.57 -20.02
C VAL A 530 28.28 -7.97 -19.85
N ASP A 531 28.59 -8.62 -18.74
CA ASP A 531 28.10 -9.95 -18.35
C ASP A 531 27.27 -9.85 -17.08
N GLN A 532 26.14 -10.54 -17.01
CA GLN A 532 25.31 -10.58 -15.79
C GLN A 532 25.27 -11.97 -15.15
N GLU A 533 25.21 -11.96 -13.83
CA GLU A 533 25.02 -13.14 -12.98
C GLU A 533 23.83 -12.86 -12.03
N PRO A 534 22.72 -13.59 -12.14
CA PRO A 534 21.58 -13.40 -11.23
C PRO A 534 21.92 -13.80 -9.80
N VAL A 535 21.89 -12.87 -8.85
CA VAL A 535 22.02 -13.16 -7.41
C VAL A 535 20.74 -13.86 -6.96
N GLY A 536 20.89 -15.05 -6.39
CA GLY A 536 19.76 -15.93 -6.07
C GLY A 536 19.40 -16.92 -7.19
N GLY A 537 20.12 -16.88 -8.33
CA GLY A 537 19.91 -17.78 -9.48
C GLY A 537 18.78 -17.35 -10.42
N GLY A 538 18.48 -18.19 -11.40
CA GLY A 538 17.37 -17.96 -12.35
C GLY A 538 17.83 -17.48 -13.73
N THR A 539 16.88 -16.95 -14.50
CA THR A 539 17.12 -16.40 -15.85
C THR A 539 17.81 -15.03 -15.79
N PRO A 540 18.50 -14.60 -16.85
CA PRO A 540 18.99 -13.24 -16.95
C PRO A 540 17.91 -12.19 -16.67
N TRP A 541 18.32 -11.05 -16.17
CA TRP A 541 17.47 -9.89 -15.95
C TRP A 541 17.43 -9.01 -17.20
N VAL A 542 16.34 -8.29 -17.38
CA VAL A 542 16.29 -7.18 -18.34
C VAL A 542 16.53 -5.90 -17.53
N VAL A 543 17.66 -5.22 -17.78
CA VAL A 543 18.11 -4.09 -16.93
C VAL A 543 18.69 -2.97 -17.79
N PRO A 544 18.30 -1.70 -17.59
CA PRO A 544 18.99 -0.58 -18.20
C PRO A 544 20.34 -0.36 -17.53
N ILE A 545 21.38 -0.37 -18.33
CA ILE A 545 22.73 -0.01 -17.92
C ILE A 545 22.99 1.43 -18.32
N CYS A 546 22.96 2.33 -17.34
CA CYS A 546 23.28 3.73 -17.55
C CYS A 546 24.76 3.96 -17.25
N ILE A 547 25.53 4.40 -18.25
CA ILE A 547 26.96 4.67 -18.14
C ILE A 547 27.23 6.18 -18.11
N HIS A 548 28.23 6.57 -17.32
CA HIS A 548 28.78 7.92 -17.27
C HIS A 548 30.19 7.88 -17.85
N LEU A 549 30.38 8.58 -18.94
CA LEU A 549 31.64 8.61 -19.70
C LEU A 549 32.42 9.87 -19.36
N GLU A 550 33.70 9.86 -19.61
CA GLU A 550 34.57 11.05 -19.63
C GLU A 550 33.89 12.18 -20.43
N ASN A 551 34.01 13.43 -19.99
CA ASN A 551 33.31 14.61 -20.55
C ASN A 551 31.78 14.68 -20.29
N ALA A 552 31.33 14.11 -19.17
CA ALA A 552 29.97 14.22 -18.63
C ALA A 552 28.85 13.66 -19.55
N LYS A 553 29.16 12.83 -20.52
CA LYS A 553 28.16 12.16 -21.33
C LYS A 553 27.58 10.98 -20.55
N ARG A 554 26.25 10.96 -20.45
CA ARG A 554 25.51 9.82 -19.89
C ARG A 554 24.63 9.21 -20.96
N ARG A 555 24.58 7.88 -21.04
CA ARG A 555 23.67 7.14 -21.90
C ARG A 555 23.27 5.83 -21.25
N CYS A 556 22.12 5.31 -21.61
CA CYS A 556 21.63 4.03 -21.12
C CYS A 556 21.46 3.05 -22.29
N GLU A 557 21.87 1.79 -22.06
CA GLU A 557 21.70 0.68 -22.98
C GLU A 557 20.96 -0.45 -22.25
N LEU A 558 20.17 -1.23 -22.97
CA LEU A 558 19.41 -2.32 -22.37
C LEU A 558 20.23 -3.62 -22.38
N LEU A 559 20.44 -4.20 -21.21
CA LEU A 559 20.96 -5.54 -21.03
C LEU A 559 19.77 -6.51 -20.94
N ASP A 560 19.43 -7.19 -22.03
CA ASP A 560 18.30 -8.11 -22.14
C ASP A 560 18.70 -9.58 -22.29
N THR A 561 20.01 -9.84 -22.30
CA THR A 561 20.63 -11.16 -22.42
C THR A 561 21.70 -11.35 -21.35
N ALA A 562 22.25 -12.55 -21.25
CA ALA A 562 23.35 -12.84 -20.29
C ALA A 562 24.61 -12.01 -20.56
N ARG A 563 24.80 -11.56 -21.82
CA ARG A 563 25.95 -10.78 -22.25
C ARG A 563 25.56 -9.79 -23.33
N VAL A 564 26.11 -8.57 -23.27
CA VAL A 564 26.01 -7.56 -24.33
C VAL A 564 27.35 -6.86 -24.53
N GLU A 565 27.61 -6.38 -25.76
CA GLU A 565 28.75 -5.54 -26.10
C GLU A 565 28.26 -4.14 -26.43
N ILE A 566 28.75 -3.13 -25.70
CA ILE A 566 28.38 -1.73 -25.88
C ILE A 566 29.54 -0.99 -26.53
N PRO A 567 29.44 -0.49 -27.77
CA PRO A 567 30.50 0.31 -28.39
C PRO A 567 30.75 1.59 -27.58
N VAL A 568 32.03 1.91 -27.34
CA VAL A 568 32.43 3.14 -26.63
C VAL A 568 33.25 4.01 -27.58
N GLU A 569 32.64 5.12 -28.04
CA GLU A 569 33.32 6.08 -28.88
C GLU A 569 34.45 6.79 -28.10
N GLY A 570 35.63 6.91 -28.68
CA GLY A 570 36.77 7.57 -28.05
C GLY A 570 37.67 6.66 -27.19
N ALA A 571 37.35 5.35 -27.10
CA ALA A 571 38.22 4.36 -26.48
C ALA A 571 39.29 3.78 -27.46
N GLN A 572 39.58 4.50 -28.56
CA GLN A 572 40.59 4.04 -29.53
C GLN A 572 41.99 4.16 -28.96
N ASP A 573 42.79 3.12 -29.29
CA ASP A 573 44.19 2.95 -28.96
C ASP A 573 45.07 3.93 -29.78
N ASP A 574 45.33 5.12 -29.26
CA ASP A 574 46.18 6.13 -29.94
C ASP A 574 47.68 6.01 -29.61
N GLY A 575 48.20 4.79 -29.39
CA GLY A 575 49.64 4.53 -29.32
C GLY A 575 50.18 4.07 -27.94
N PRO A 576 51.50 4.02 -27.71
CA PRO A 576 52.13 3.26 -26.62
C PRO A 576 51.96 3.81 -25.19
N ARG A 577 51.03 4.72 -24.97
CA ARG A 577 50.53 5.12 -23.66
C ARG A 577 49.02 4.94 -23.65
N HIS A 578 48.57 3.68 -23.70
CA HIS A 578 47.15 3.30 -23.64
C HIS A 578 46.50 3.90 -22.42
N ARG A 579 45.79 5.00 -22.57
CA ARG A 579 44.88 5.53 -21.57
C ARG A 579 43.47 5.44 -22.11
N HIS A 580 42.74 4.42 -21.62
CA HIS A 580 41.33 4.33 -21.92
C HIS A 580 40.57 5.47 -21.24
N ALA A 581 39.45 5.95 -21.84
CA ALA A 581 38.56 6.87 -21.18
C ALA A 581 37.95 6.18 -19.94
N TRP A 582 37.89 6.86 -18.82
CA TRP A 582 37.19 6.30 -17.66
C TRP A 582 35.71 6.15 -17.93
N ILE A 583 35.09 5.10 -17.42
CA ILE A 583 33.69 4.74 -17.59
C ILE A 583 33.12 4.33 -16.23
N TRP A 584 32.16 5.06 -15.72
CA TRP A 584 31.36 4.62 -14.59
C TRP A 584 30.08 3.94 -15.08
N THR A 585 29.76 2.77 -14.57
CA THR A 585 28.77 1.85 -15.12
C THR A 585 27.44 1.82 -14.35
N ASN A 586 27.24 2.75 -13.43
CA ASN A 586 25.99 2.99 -12.73
C ASN A 586 25.77 4.49 -12.56
N ALA A 587 25.59 5.19 -13.70
CA ALA A 587 25.32 6.62 -13.71
C ALA A 587 24.12 6.94 -12.82
N TYR A 588 24.15 8.08 -12.16
CA TYR A 588 23.20 8.51 -11.12
C TYR A 588 23.21 7.64 -9.85
N GLY A 589 23.87 6.50 -9.81
CA GLY A 589 23.82 5.53 -8.71
C GLY A 589 22.47 4.84 -8.53
N SER A 590 21.59 4.85 -9.54
CA SER A 590 20.18 4.44 -9.41
C SER A 590 19.88 3.03 -9.92
N GLY A 591 20.77 2.41 -10.71
CA GLY A 591 20.57 1.06 -11.21
C GLY A 591 20.44 0.05 -10.07
N TYR A 592 19.39 -0.78 -10.09
CA TYR A 592 19.16 -1.81 -9.08
C TYR A 592 19.93 -3.10 -9.40
N TYR A 593 21.27 -2.96 -9.42
CA TYR A 593 22.24 -4.03 -9.66
C TYR A 593 23.56 -3.72 -8.93
N ARG A 594 24.43 -4.71 -8.78
CA ARG A 594 25.82 -4.52 -8.32
C ARG A 594 26.74 -4.44 -9.54
N ALA A 595 27.49 -3.36 -9.63
CA ALA A 595 28.49 -3.17 -10.67
C ALA A 595 29.86 -3.67 -10.21
N VAL A 596 30.48 -4.54 -11.03
CA VAL A 596 31.84 -5.05 -10.82
C VAL A 596 32.67 -4.63 -12.01
N LEU A 597 33.59 -3.72 -11.81
CA LEU A 597 34.59 -3.32 -12.82
C LEU A 597 35.77 -4.26 -12.78
N ASP A 598 36.40 -4.52 -13.92
CA ASP A 598 37.73 -5.12 -13.91
C ASP A 598 38.78 -4.14 -13.33
N GLU A 599 39.97 -4.64 -13.05
CA GLU A 599 41.03 -3.88 -12.37
C GLU A 599 41.42 -2.60 -13.15
N GLU A 600 41.56 -2.69 -14.46
CA GLU A 600 41.95 -1.59 -15.33
C GLU A 600 40.86 -0.48 -15.36
N MET A 601 39.59 -0.85 -15.53
CA MET A 601 38.47 0.13 -15.48
C MET A 601 38.37 0.79 -14.12
N LEU A 602 38.56 0.02 -13.03
CA LEU A 602 38.49 0.54 -11.67
C LEU A 602 39.61 1.57 -11.42
N ASP A 603 40.83 1.27 -11.83
CA ASP A 603 41.99 2.15 -11.70
C ASP A 603 41.74 3.46 -12.47
N GLU A 604 41.27 3.42 -13.72
CA GLU A 604 40.95 4.64 -14.50
C GLU A 604 39.81 5.48 -13.84
N VAL A 605 38.80 4.83 -13.28
CA VAL A 605 37.74 5.54 -12.54
C VAL A 605 38.29 6.20 -11.26
N LEU A 606 39.14 5.50 -10.50
CA LEU A 606 39.73 6.03 -9.26
C LEU A 606 40.72 7.16 -9.51
N ASP A 607 41.57 7.02 -10.51
CA ASP A 607 42.66 7.98 -10.81
C ASP A 607 42.14 9.25 -11.52
N ARG A 608 41.16 9.12 -12.40
CA ARG A 608 40.73 10.19 -13.30
C ARG A 608 39.23 10.53 -13.18
N GLY A 609 38.38 9.53 -13.04
CA GLY A 609 36.93 9.70 -13.02
C GLY A 609 36.37 10.14 -11.69
N TYR A 610 37.04 9.78 -10.58
CA TYR A 610 36.45 9.94 -9.23
C TYR A 610 36.05 11.37 -8.88
N SER A 611 36.85 12.37 -9.31
CA SER A 611 36.53 13.79 -9.09
C SER A 611 35.31 14.27 -9.88
N GLU A 612 35.01 13.62 -11.02
CA GLU A 612 33.89 13.96 -11.90
C GLU A 612 32.57 13.28 -11.48
N LEU A 613 32.65 12.20 -10.67
CA LEU A 613 31.48 11.51 -10.15
C LEU A 613 30.75 12.38 -9.13
N SER A 614 29.42 12.38 -9.18
CA SER A 614 28.57 12.90 -8.11
C SER A 614 28.78 12.13 -6.80
N GLU A 615 28.40 12.70 -5.65
CA GLU A 615 28.50 12.01 -4.35
C GLU A 615 27.66 10.71 -4.33
N ALA A 616 26.50 10.70 -5.01
CA ALA A 616 25.68 9.50 -5.17
C ALA A 616 26.40 8.41 -5.97
N GLU A 617 27.06 8.77 -7.07
CA GLU A 617 27.84 7.83 -7.88
C GLU A 617 29.09 7.31 -7.12
N ARG A 618 29.80 8.17 -6.39
CA ARG A 618 30.91 7.78 -5.50
C ARG A 618 30.44 6.79 -4.42
N LEU A 619 29.32 7.10 -3.77
CA LEU A 619 28.76 6.18 -2.78
C LEU A 619 28.35 4.87 -3.41
N SER A 620 27.73 4.90 -4.61
CA SER A 620 27.36 3.69 -5.35
C SER A 620 28.59 2.80 -5.64
N LEU A 621 29.70 3.39 -6.11
CA LEU A 621 30.96 2.68 -6.31
C LEU A 621 31.45 2.00 -5.02
N LEU A 622 31.49 2.75 -3.91
CA LEU A 622 31.98 2.25 -2.64
C LEU A 622 31.12 1.11 -2.07
N VAL A 623 29.80 1.21 -2.15
CA VAL A 623 28.90 0.15 -1.64
C VAL A 623 28.92 -1.08 -2.55
N ASP A 624 29.12 -0.93 -3.86
CA ASP A 624 29.25 -2.04 -4.79
C ASP A 624 30.57 -2.80 -4.57
N ILE A 625 31.71 -2.10 -4.42
CA ILE A 625 33.00 -2.70 -4.06
C ILE A 625 32.86 -3.45 -2.73
N LYS A 626 32.30 -2.83 -1.71
CA LYS A 626 32.11 -3.47 -0.41
C LYS A 626 31.27 -4.74 -0.50
N ALA A 627 30.15 -4.69 -1.24
CA ALA A 627 29.25 -5.83 -1.37
C ALA A 627 29.88 -7.03 -2.07
N VAL A 628 30.82 -6.79 -2.99
CA VAL A 628 31.52 -7.85 -3.74
C VAL A 628 32.72 -8.40 -2.96
N THR A 629 33.44 -7.55 -2.22
CA THR A 629 34.62 -7.97 -1.45
C THR A 629 34.27 -8.55 -0.08
N GLN A 630 33.11 -8.22 0.47
CA GLN A 630 32.63 -8.65 1.79
C GLN A 630 31.16 -9.09 1.71
N PRO A 631 30.83 -10.18 1.01
CA PRO A 631 29.44 -10.56 0.74
C PRO A 631 28.63 -10.95 1.98
N ASP A 632 29.26 -11.22 3.13
CA ASP A 632 28.60 -11.70 4.35
C ASP A 632 28.32 -10.60 5.41
N HIS A 633 28.54 -9.32 5.10
CA HIS A 633 28.35 -8.21 6.03
C HIS A 633 27.27 -7.22 5.60
#